data_09a696648b9e7e5b689e779d89fe74e3
#
_entry.id   09a696648b9e7e5b689e779d89fe74e3
#
_cell.length_a   1.000
_cell.length_b   1.000
_cell.length_c   1.000
_cell.angle_alpha   90.00
_cell.angle_beta   90.00
_cell.angle_gamma   90.00
#
_symmetry.space_group_name_H-M   'P 1'
#
loop_
_entity.id
_entity.type
_entity.pdbx_description
1 polymer ?
#
loop_
_entity_poly.entity_id
_entity_poly.type
_entity_poly.pdbx_seq_one_letter_code
_entity_poly.pdbx_strand_id
1 'polypeptide(L)'
;MAKLNKKGISTLLVLLVVVSLLSLTMFSCTIRMAQKDSTYIDMGKAHLLQLETPADDAPAMIVHTSVGDITAVLYPEVAPNYVAQFTELVEKGYYDGTYVYQTEPGVYFRAGSPNADGTLDDQLDESRQKVETETSADLWPFRGAFCAPVTEKDNNFFKMLFGNDVSYCGTRFLVCNTIEFDEETKTELADTDESAAAVTDTFLSWGGIPNYAQQMTIFAQACGKESFSVIDTITGAATPSENGTTATTVSTAKSDAPIQIETITLTTWGETEHDAYVPENSIS
;
A
#
# COMPACT_ATOMS: atom_id res chain seq x y z
N MET A 1 2.71 -54.16 38.77
CA MET A 1 1.64 -53.44 38.12
C MET A 1 0.82 -52.71 39.19
N ALA A 2 0.92 -51.36 39.25
CA ALA A 2 0.19 -50.57 40.24
C ALA A 2 -1.30 -50.54 39.86
N LYS A 3 -2.19 -51.03 40.73
CA LYS A 3 -3.64 -50.91 40.57
C LYS A 3 -4.04 -49.44 40.71
N LEU A 4 -4.38 -48.79 39.60
CA LEU A 4 -4.96 -47.45 39.65
C LEU A 4 -6.28 -47.49 40.40
N ASN A 5 -6.39 -46.69 41.44
CA ASN A 5 -7.59 -46.51 42.22
C ASN A 5 -8.66 -45.80 41.37
N LYS A 6 -9.98 -46.08 41.58
CA LYS A 6 -11.08 -45.45 40.84
C LYS A 6 -11.00 -43.92 40.78
N LYS A 7 -10.51 -43.27 41.85
CA LYS A 7 -10.25 -41.83 41.88
C LYS A 7 -9.14 -41.41 40.92
N GLY A 8 -8.07 -42.19 40.80
CA GLY A 8 -6.97 -41.89 39.87
C GLY A 8 -7.38 -42.04 38.39
N ILE A 9 -8.25 -43.02 38.08
CA ILE A 9 -8.81 -43.19 36.74
C ILE A 9 -9.71 -42.01 36.36
N SER A 10 -10.57 -41.54 37.28
CA SER A 10 -11.41 -40.37 37.07
C SER A 10 -10.60 -39.09 36.83
N THR A 11 -9.52 -38.87 37.63
CA THR A 11 -8.64 -37.74 37.47
C THR A 11 -7.90 -37.78 36.14
N LEU A 12 -7.44 -38.94 35.70
CA LEU A 12 -6.77 -39.13 34.40
C LEU A 12 -7.71 -38.86 33.23
N LEU A 13 -8.98 -39.31 33.30
CA LEU A 13 -9.99 -39.03 32.28
C LEU A 13 -10.30 -37.53 32.18
N VAL A 14 -10.47 -36.85 33.34
CA VAL A 14 -10.67 -35.39 33.33
C VAL A 14 -9.47 -34.65 32.70
N LEU A 15 -8.25 -35.07 33.06
CA LEU A 15 -7.04 -34.48 32.47
C LEU A 15 -6.96 -34.70 30.97
N LEU A 16 -7.29 -35.89 30.46
CA LEU A 16 -7.37 -36.20 29.05
C LEU A 16 -8.40 -35.35 28.31
N VAL A 17 -9.58 -35.14 28.87
CA VAL A 17 -10.63 -34.29 28.33
C VAL A 17 -10.16 -32.84 28.26
N VAL A 18 -9.53 -32.32 29.34
CA VAL A 18 -8.99 -30.94 29.36
C VAL A 18 -7.88 -30.77 28.33
N VAL A 19 -6.95 -31.73 28.22
CA VAL A 19 -5.88 -31.66 27.22
C VAL A 19 -6.43 -31.75 25.81
N SER A 20 -7.46 -32.58 25.55
CA SER A 20 -8.08 -32.65 24.21
C SER A 20 -8.85 -31.39 23.85
N LEU A 21 -9.54 -30.76 24.80
CA LEU A 21 -10.21 -29.47 24.60
C LEU A 21 -9.21 -28.35 24.33
N LEU A 22 -8.08 -28.32 25.07
CA LEU A 22 -7.01 -27.35 24.83
C LEU A 22 -6.35 -27.57 23.48
N SER A 23 -6.10 -28.79 23.05
CA SER A 23 -5.54 -29.09 21.72
C SER A 23 -6.52 -28.74 20.60
N LEU A 24 -7.83 -28.97 20.77
CA LEU A 24 -8.86 -28.57 19.81
C LEU A 24 -8.96 -27.04 19.67
N THR A 25 -8.86 -26.32 20.79
CA THR A 25 -8.86 -24.84 20.78
C THR A 25 -7.60 -24.28 20.12
N MET A 26 -6.42 -24.86 20.42
CA MET A 26 -5.15 -24.48 19.77
C MET A 26 -5.16 -24.77 18.27
N PHE A 27 -5.68 -25.93 17.86
CA PHE A 27 -5.79 -26.32 16.45
C PHE A 27 -6.79 -25.41 15.71
N SER A 28 -7.94 -25.10 16.32
CA SER A 28 -8.92 -24.17 15.75
C SER A 28 -8.36 -22.75 15.61
N CYS A 29 -7.51 -22.33 16.57
CA CYS A 29 -6.83 -21.04 16.54
C CYS A 29 -5.79 -20.99 15.40
N THR A 30 -5.00 -22.08 15.21
CA THR A 30 -4.00 -22.16 14.14
C THR A 30 -4.66 -22.15 12.75
N ILE A 31 -5.79 -22.86 12.58
CA ILE A 31 -6.54 -22.83 11.32
C ILE A 31 -7.10 -21.42 11.04
N ARG A 32 -7.66 -20.76 12.05
CA ARG A 32 -8.18 -19.38 11.90
C ARG A 32 -7.06 -18.38 11.59
N MET A 33 -5.89 -18.51 12.21
CA MET A 33 -4.73 -17.70 11.87
C MET A 33 -4.28 -17.95 10.43
N ALA A 34 -4.16 -19.22 10.00
CA ALA A 34 -3.79 -19.56 8.64
C ALA A 34 -4.83 -19.10 7.60
N GLN A 35 -6.12 -19.15 7.93
CA GLN A 35 -7.18 -18.64 7.06
C GLN A 35 -7.23 -17.11 7.01
N LYS A 36 -6.75 -16.42 8.04
CA LYS A 36 -6.70 -14.97 8.08
C LYS A 36 -5.51 -14.40 7.32
N ASP A 37 -4.35 -15.10 7.35
CA ASP A 37 -3.18 -14.74 6.55
C ASP A 37 -3.39 -14.97 5.04
N SER A 38 -4.35 -15.82 4.66
CA SER A 38 -4.85 -15.94 3.30
C SER A 38 -6.16 -15.20 3.17
N THR A 39 -6.12 -13.89 2.95
CA THR A 39 -7.28 -13.18 2.43
C THR A 39 -7.54 -13.75 1.03
N TYR A 40 -8.46 -14.73 0.94
CA TYR A 40 -8.87 -15.27 -0.35
C TYR A 40 -9.60 -14.15 -1.10
N ILE A 41 -8.92 -13.59 -2.07
CA ILE A 41 -9.52 -12.64 -3.00
C ILE A 41 -10.07 -13.46 -4.15
N ASP A 42 -11.37 -13.36 -4.38
CA ASP A 42 -11.98 -13.88 -5.59
C ASP A 42 -11.59 -12.99 -6.77
N MET A 43 -10.44 -13.29 -7.36
CA MET A 43 -9.87 -12.52 -8.49
C MET A 43 -10.82 -12.46 -9.69
N GLY A 44 -11.68 -13.46 -9.85
CA GLY A 44 -12.66 -13.49 -10.93
C GLY A 44 -13.82 -12.49 -10.75
N LYS A 45 -13.91 -11.86 -9.58
CA LYS A 45 -14.90 -10.80 -9.29
C LYS A 45 -14.25 -9.43 -9.09
N ALA A 46 -12.94 -9.36 -9.18
CA ALA A 46 -12.23 -8.08 -9.06
C ALA A 46 -12.59 -7.18 -10.24
N HIS A 47 -13.01 -5.97 -9.93
CA HIS A 47 -13.30 -4.93 -10.90
C HIS A 47 -12.13 -3.94 -10.88
N LEU A 48 -11.19 -4.09 -11.80
CA LEU A 48 -9.94 -3.32 -11.79
C LEU A 48 -10.17 -1.86 -12.19
N LEU A 49 -10.57 -1.04 -11.22
CA LEU A 49 -10.90 0.38 -11.43
C LEU A 49 -9.76 1.17 -12.07
N GLN A 50 -8.52 0.77 -11.80
CA GLN A 50 -7.33 1.40 -12.37
C GLN A 50 -7.17 1.18 -13.88
N LEU A 51 -7.93 0.24 -14.48
CA LEU A 51 -7.94 -0.01 -15.93
C LEU A 51 -9.06 0.73 -16.66
N GLU A 52 -9.96 1.37 -15.93
CA GLU A 52 -11.09 2.08 -16.49
C GLU A 52 -10.76 3.54 -16.74
N THR A 53 -11.32 4.09 -17.80
CA THR A 53 -11.26 5.55 -18.04
C THR A 53 -12.17 6.23 -17.01
N PRO A 54 -11.65 7.15 -16.20
CA PRO A 54 -12.47 7.85 -15.23
C PRO A 54 -13.55 8.71 -15.90
N ALA A 55 -14.65 8.94 -15.20
CA ALA A 55 -15.64 9.93 -15.60
C ALA A 55 -15.07 11.34 -15.44
N ASP A 56 -15.59 12.32 -16.22
CA ASP A 56 -15.11 13.70 -16.17
C ASP A 56 -15.20 14.33 -14.78
N ASP A 57 -16.19 13.92 -13.98
CA ASP A 57 -16.42 14.38 -12.60
C ASP A 57 -15.70 13.53 -11.53
N ALA A 58 -14.93 12.51 -11.94
CA ALA A 58 -14.17 11.69 -11.01
C ALA A 58 -13.15 12.57 -10.25
N PRO A 59 -13.06 12.41 -8.90
CA PRO A 59 -12.13 13.17 -8.09
C PRO A 59 -10.68 12.92 -8.51
N ALA A 60 -9.93 13.98 -8.71
CA ALA A 60 -8.54 13.93 -9.12
C ALA A 60 -7.67 14.89 -8.29
N MET A 61 -6.37 14.70 -8.37
CA MET A 61 -5.39 15.60 -7.76
C MET A 61 -4.21 15.82 -8.70
N ILE A 62 -3.55 16.97 -8.53
CA ILE A 62 -2.25 17.26 -9.13
C ILE A 62 -1.26 17.47 -7.98
N VAL A 63 -0.26 16.60 -7.88
CA VAL A 63 0.83 16.73 -6.93
C VAL A 63 1.95 17.52 -7.61
N HIS A 64 2.08 18.79 -7.25
CA HIS A 64 3.14 19.65 -7.74
C HIS A 64 4.42 19.35 -6.97
N THR A 65 5.46 18.88 -7.65
CA THR A 65 6.75 18.59 -7.04
C THR A 65 7.84 19.47 -7.61
N SER A 66 8.95 19.60 -6.90
CA SER A 66 10.11 20.35 -7.38
C SER A 66 10.77 19.82 -8.67
N VAL A 67 10.29 18.64 -9.17
CA VAL A 67 10.79 18.00 -10.41
C VAL A 67 9.71 17.77 -11.46
N GLY A 68 8.48 18.24 -11.22
CA GLY A 68 7.34 18.16 -12.12
C GLY A 68 6.07 17.71 -11.45
N ASP A 69 4.99 17.64 -12.20
CA ASP A 69 3.64 17.37 -11.72
C ASP A 69 3.24 15.90 -11.91
N ILE A 70 2.50 15.38 -10.93
CA ILE A 70 1.90 14.05 -11.01
C ILE A 70 0.39 14.22 -10.91
N THR A 71 -0.33 13.95 -12.00
CA THR A 71 -1.79 13.89 -12.01
C THR A 71 -2.25 12.51 -11.60
N ALA A 72 -3.23 12.41 -10.69
CA ALA A 72 -3.77 11.14 -10.22
C ALA A 72 -5.28 11.21 -9.98
N VAL A 73 -5.97 10.09 -10.22
CA VAL A 73 -7.39 9.91 -9.89
C VAL A 73 -7.51 9.30 -8.51
N LEU A 74 -8.43 9.82 -7.70
CA LEU A 74 -8.74 9.35 -6.35
C LEU A 74 -9.89 8.32 -6.38
N TYR A 75 -9.90 7.37 -5.44
CA TYR A 75 -10.92 6.31 -5.34
C TYR A 75 -11.68 6.38 -4.00
N PRO A 76 -12.53 7.41 -3.78
CA PRO A 76 -13.30 7.53 -2.55
C PRO A 76 -14.34 6.43 -2.35
N GLU A 77 -14.76 5.75 -3.41
CA GLU A 77 -15.69 4.62 -3.35
C GLU A 77 -15.04 3.36 -2.75
N VAL A 78 -13.70 3.24 -2.81
CA VAL A 78 -12.95 2.09 -2.31
C VAL A 78 -12.23 2.38 -1.00
N ALA A 79 -11.69 3.58 -0.85
CA ALA A 79 -10.98 4.04 0.33
C ALA A 79 -11.60 5.33 0.90
N PRO A 80 -12.90 5.31 1.29
CA PRO A 80 -13.64 6.53 1.65
C PRO A 80 -13.04 7.30 2.83
N ASN A 81 -12.60 6.60 3.86
CA ASN A 81 -12.09 7.25 5.06
C ASN A 81 -10.69 7.82 4.84
N TYR A 82 -9.84 7.09 4.10
CA TYR A 82 -8.50 7.59 3.81
C TYR A 82 -8.54 8.77 2.83
N VAL A 83 -9.33 8.67 1.75
CA VAL A 83 -9.49 9.78 0.79
C VAL A 83 -10.07 11.02 1.47
N ALA A 84 -11.08 10.86 2.35
CA ALA A 84 -11.64 11.98 3.10
C ALA A 84 -10.59 12.67 4.01
N GLN A 85 -9.77 11.88 4.74
CA GLN A 85 -8.68 12.43 5.54
C GLN A 85 -7.63 13.12 4.66
N PHE A 86 -7.22 12.46 3.57
CA PHE A 86 -6.19 12.98 2.67
C PHE A 86 -6.63 14.33 2.07
N THR A 87 -7.85 14.42 1.55
CA THR A 87 -8.38 15.67 0.98
C THR A 87 -8.50 16.77 2.02
N GLU A 88 -8.95 16.46 3.24
CA GLU A 88 -8.99 17.44 4.34
C GLU A 88 -7.58 17.98 4.68
N LEU A 89 -6.56 17.11 4.67
CA LEU A 89 -5.19 17.52 4.90
C LEU A 89 -4.62 18.37 3.76
N VAL A 90 -4.95 18.04 2.51
CA VAL A 90 -4.61 18.87 1.35
C VAL A 90 -5.22 20.26 1.47
N GLU A 91 -6.51 20.36 1.78
CA GLU A 91 -7.20 21.65 1.96
C GLU A 91 -6.61 22.52 3.09
N LYS A 92 -6.02 21.87 4.09
CA LYS A 92 -5.30 22.55 5.19
C LYS A 92 -3.86 22.93 4.85
N GLY A 93 -3.35 22.58 3.66
CA GLY A 93 -1.97 22.82 3.26
C GLY A 93 -0.96 21.93 4.00
N TYR A 94 -1.41 20.80 4.55
CA TYR A 94 -0.53 19.88 5.32
C TYR A 94 0.65 19.38 4.51
N TYR A 95 0.43 19.13 3.21
CA TYR A 95 1.47 18.58 2.33
C TYR A 95 2.37 19.65 1.69
N ASP A 96 2.06 20.94 1.86
CA ASP A 96 2.82 22.02 1.25
C ASP A 96 4.23 22.09 1.83
N GLY A 97 5.23 22.01 0.96
CA GLY A 97 6.64 22.01 1.35
C GLY A 97 7.14 20.71 2.01
N THR A 98 6.33 19.65 2.04
CA THR A 98 6.78 18.35 2.55
C THR A 98 7.75 17.66 1.59
N TYR A 99 8.43 16.63 2.07
CA TYR A 99 9.52 15.99 1.35
C TYR A 99 9.18 14.60 0.84
N VAL A 100 9.82 14.24 -0.28
CA VAL A 100 10.10 12.86 -0.62
C VAL A 100 11.27 12.43 0.26
N TYR A 101 10.99 11.62 1.29
CA TYR A 101 11.95 11.32 2.33
C TYR A 101 12.64 9.95 2.21
N GLN A 102 12.10 9.09 1.34
CA GLN A 102 12.66 7.76 1.08
C GLN A 102 12.34 7.33 -0.35
N THR A 103 13.33 6.75 -1.02
CA THR A 103 13.14 6.05 -2.30
C THR A 103 13.82 4.70 -2.26
N GLU A 104 13.22 3.74 -2.95
CA GLU A 104 13.89 2.53 -3.40
C GLU A 104 14.11 2.69 -4.92
N PRO A 105 15.36 2.71 -5.40
CA PRO A 105 15.67 3.02 -6.78
C PRO A 105 14.85 2.19 -7.78
N GLY A 106 14.09 2.88 -8.65
CA GLY A 106 13.23 2.27 -9.65
C GLY A 106 11.96 1.61 -9.12
N VAL A 107 11.81 1.45 -7.78
CA VAL A 107 10.72 0.63 -7.20
C VAL A 107 9.60 1.48 -6.62
N TYR A 108 9.91 2.42 -5.75
CA TYR A 108 8.92 3.33 -5.14
C TYR A 108 9.58 4.57 -4.53
N PHE A 109 8.76 5.55 -4.20
CA PHE A 109 9.15 6.60 -3.27
C PHE A 109 8.10 6.82 -2.19
N ARG A 110 8.53 7.34 -1.03
CA ARG A 110 7.65 7.76 0.07
C ARG A 110 7.73 9.27 0.25
N ALA A 111 6.56 9.88 0.45
CA ALA A 111 6.42 11.33 0.54
C ALA A 111 5.42 11.76 1.62
N GLY A 112 5.31 13.08 1.82
CA GLY A 112 4.41 13.68 2.80
C GLY A 112 5.01 13.81 4.21
N SER A 113 6.35 13.79 4.33
CA SER A 113 7.03 14.06 5.59
C SER A 113 7.43 15.54 5.69
N PRO A 114 7.22 16.20 6.84
CA PRO A 114 7.66 17.59 7.05
C PRO A 114 9.19 17.74 7.02
N ASN A 115 9.92 16.65 7.28
CA ASN A 115 11.37 16.62 7.28
C ASN A 115 11.93 15.69 6.21
N ALA A 116 13.04 16.10 5.59
CA ALA A 116 13.68 15.34 4.51
C ALA A 116 14.22 13.96 4.92
N ASP A 117 14.46 13.73 6.21
CA ASP A 117 14.90 12.45 6.78
C ASP A 117 13.73 11.54 7.18
N GLY A 118 12.48 11.98 6.94
CA GLY A 118 11.27 11.21 7.26
C GLY A 118 10.84 11.30 8.72
N THR A 119 11.50 12.11 9.55
CA THR A 119 11.04 12.36 10.93
C THR A 119 9.79 13.24 10.92
N LEU A 120 8.92 13.02 11.91
CA LEU A 120 7.73 13.84 12.13
C LEU A 120 8.04 14.89 13.20
N ASP A 121 7.46 16.07 13.04
CA ASP A 121 7.45 17.06 14.10
C ASP A 121 6.50 16.62 15.23
N ASP A 122 6.82 16.97 16.48
CA ASP A 122 5.99 16.67 17.66
C ASP A 122 4.54 17.17 17.53
N GLN A 123 4.30 18.16 16.66
CA GLN A 123 2.98 18.70 16.38
C GLN A 123 2.17 17.86 15.39
N LEU A 124 2.83 16.98 14.63
CA LEU A 124 2.26 16.14 13.58
C LEU A 124 2.31 14.66 14.00
N ASP A 125 1.74 14.38 15.16
CA ASP A 125 1.63 13.01 15.66
C ASP A 125 0.69 12.20 14.75
N GLU A 126 1.27 11.33 13.90
CA GLU A 126 0.49 10.43 13.02
C GLU A 126 -0.52 9.58 13.80
N SER A 127 -0.29 9.33 15.09
CA SER A 127 -1.21 8.58 15.92
C SER A 127 -2.57 9.25 16.08
N ARG A 128 -2.61 10.58 15.93
CA ARG A 128 -3.84 11.38 16.01
C ARG A 128 -4.61 11.46 14.69
N GLN A 129 -3.97 11.10 13.59
CA GLN A 129 -4.50 11.22 12.22
C GLN A 129 -4.54 9.86 11.52
N LYS A 130 -4.64 8.78 12.29
CA LYS A 130 -4.68 7.43 11.75
C LYS A 130 -6.08 7.06 11.28
N VAL A 131 -6.13 6.41 10.13
CA VAL A 131 -7.33 5.80 9.55
C VAL A 131 -7.14 4.30 9.50
N GLU A 132 -8.20 3.55 9.74
CA GLU A 132 -8.19 2.10 9.56
C GLU A 132 -7.84 1.76 8.10
N THR A 133 -6.99 0.75 7.90
CA THR A 133 -6.55 0.33 6.57
C THR A 133 -7.73 -0.20 5.76
N GLU A 134 -7.94 0.37 4.58
CA GLU A 134 -8.99 0.00 3.63
C GLU A 134 -8.34 -0.75 2.46
N THR A 135 -8.63 -2.04 2.34
CA THR A 135 -8.13 -2.88 1.24
C THR A 135 -9.27 -3.38 0.38
N SER A 136 -9.05 -3.49 -0.93
CA SER A 136 -10.03 -3.98 -1.89
C SER A 136 -9.37 -4.86 -2.95
N ALA A 137 -10.14 -5.79 -3.52
CA ALA A 137 -9.76 -6.56 -4.69
C ALA A 137 -9.76 -5.72 -5.98
N ASP A 138 -10.34 -4.52 -5.96
CA ASP A 138 -10.54 -3.68 -7.14
C ASP A 138 -9.35 -2.71 -7.38
N LEU A 139 -8.44 -2.60 -6.40
CA LEU A 139 -7.24 -1.76 -6.49
C LEU A 139 -5.98 -2.57 -6.16
N TRP A 140 -5.00 -2.45 -7.01
CA TRP A 140 -3.73 -3.18 -6.94
C TRP A 140 -2.53 -2.21 -6.95
N PRO A 141 -1.38 -2.60 -6.37
CA PRO A 141 -0.20 -1.75 -6.34
C PRO A 141 0.54 -1.75 -7.69
N PHE A 142 -0.21 -1.40 -8.75
CA PHE A 142 0.34 -1.19 -10.08
C PHE A 142 1.26 0.04 -10.09
N ARG A 143 2.06 0.16 -11.14
CA ARG A 143 2.88 1.35 -11.34
C ARG A 143 2.00 2.61 -11.33
N GLY A 144 2.42 3.60 -10.53
CA GLY A 144 1.68 4.83 -10.32
C GLY A 144 0.60 4.76 -9.22
N ALA A 145 0.38 3.62 -8.56
CA ALA A 145 -0.54 3.53 -7.44
C ALA A 145 -0.03 4.34 -6.25
N PHE A 146 -0.91 5.18 -5.68
CA PHE A 146 -0.69 5.88 -4.42
C PHE A 146 -1.21 5.02 -3.28
N CYS A 147 -0.34 4.67 -2.36
CA CYS A 147 -0.62 3.74 -1.26
C CYS A 147 -0.37 4.41 0.08
N ALA A 148 -1.22 4.17 1.05
CA ALA A 148 -1.02 4.54 2.45
C ALA A 148 -0.46 3.34 3.22
N PRO A 149 0.83 3.37 3.60
CA PRO A 149 1.44 2.28 4.35
C PRO A 149 0.84 2.13 5.73
N VAL A 150 0.78 0.88 6.23
CA VAL A 150 0.42 0.62 7.62
C VAL A 150 1.49 1.16 8.55
N THR A 151 1.10 2.05 9.46
CA THR A 151 1.98 2.65 10.48
C THR A 151 1.81 2.00 11.84
N GLU A 152 0.64 1.46 12.14
CA GLU A 152 0.32 0.84 13.41
C GLU A 152 -0.54 -0.41 13.23
N LYS A 153 -0.28 -1.46 14.02
CA LYS A 153 -1.13 -2.65 14.13
C LYS A 153 -1.60 -2.80 15.57
N ASP A 154 -2.89 -2.97 15.76
CA ASP A 154 -3.45 -3.26 17.08
C ASP A 154 -3.23 -4.74 17.43
N ASN A 155 -2.05 -5.03 17.97
CA ASN A 155 -1.60 -6.39 18.31
C ASN A 155 -2.11 -6.85 19.69
N ASN A 156 -3.32 -6.50 20.10
CA ASN A 156 -3.90 -7.02 21.35
C ASN A 156 -4.14 -8.53 21.20
N PHE A 157 -3.56 -9.34 22.11
CA PHE A 157 -3.66 -10.81 22.11
C PHE A 157 -5.12 -11.30 21.97
N PHE A 158 -6.07 -10.65 22.63
CA PHE A 158 -7.49 -11.02 22.52
C PHE A 158 -8.08 -10.70 21.14
N LYS A 159 -7.72 -9.56 20.54
CA LYS A 159 -8.16 -9.21 19.19
C LYS A 159 -7.56 -10.16 18.16
N MET A 160 -6.28 -10.50 18.31
CA MET A 160 -5.61 -11.51 17.48
C MET A 160 -6.31 -12.88 17.59
N LEU A 161 -6.71 -13.29 18.81
CA LEU A 161 -7.39 -14.57 19.04
C LEU A 161 -8.79 -14.61 18.41
N PHE A 162 -9.52 -13.48 18.39
CA PHE A 162 -10.87 -13.39 17.86
C PHE A 162 -10.94 -12.89 16.40
N GLY A 163 -9.79 -12.65 15.77
CA GLY A 163 -9.73 -12.25 14.35
C GLY A 163 -10.11 -10.79 14.08
N ASN A 164 -9.99 -9.90 15.07
CA ASN A 164 -10.30 -8.48 14.99
C ASN A 164 -9.01 -7.62 15.00
N ASP A 165 -7.94 -8.09 14.32
CA ASP A 165 -6.76 -7.26 14.15
C ASP A 165 -7.09 -6.10 13.23
N VAL A 166 -6.80 -4.90 13.70
CA VAL A 166 -7.00 -3.67 12.94
C VAL A 166 -5.63 -3.06 12.69
N SER A 167 -5.39 -2.66 11.47
CA SER A 167 -4.22 -1.90 11.09
C SER A 167 -4.62 -0.49 10.67
N TYR A 168 -3.71 0.46 10.86
CA TYR A 168 -3.96 1.87 10.63
C TYR A 168 -2.89 2.46 9.72
N CYS A 169 -3.32 3.36 8.83
CA CYS A 169 -2.49 4.20 8.01
C CYS A 169 -2.37 5.60 8.64
N GLY A 170 -1.22 6.24 8.46
CA GLY A 170 -0.99 7.64 8.83
C GLY A 170 -1.19 8.59 7.65
N THR A 171 -0.51 9.74 7.73
CA THR A 171 -0.65 10.82 6.73
C THR A 171 0.33 10.68 5.56
N ARG A 172 1.44 9.95 5.75
CA ARG A 172 2.46 9.76 4.72
C ARG A 172 2.02 8.70 3.71
N PHE A 173 2.40 8.89 2.46
CA PHE A 173 2.04 7.97 1.39
C PHE A 173 3.26 7.46 0.63
N LEU A 174 3.04 6.42 -0.15
CA LEU A 174 4.01 5.79 -1.04
C LEU A 174 3.43 5.79 -2.46
N VAL A 175 4.28 6.05 -3.45
CA VAL A 175 3.92 5.90 -4.87
C VAL A 175 4.74 4.75 -5.45
N CYS A 176 4.01 3.77 -6.00
CA CYS A 176 4.63 2.62 -6.64
C CYS A 176 5.25 3.00 -8.00
N ASN A 177 6.45 2.49 -8.26
CA ASN A 177 6.96 2.38 -9.62
C ASN A 177 6.92 0.89 -9.99
N THR A 178 8.04 0.23 -10.26
CA THR A 178 8.04 -1.18 -10.63
C THR A 178 9.22 -1.92 -10.01
N ILE A 179 9.05 -3.22 -9.79
CA ILE A 179 10.17 -4.12 -9.55
C ILE A 179 10.54 -4.82 -10.86
N GLU A 180 11.82 -5.16 -11.03
CA GLU A 180 12.21 -6.03 -12.11
C GLU A 180 11.72 -7.45 -11.82
N PHE A 181 10.94 -8.02 -12.74
CA PHE A 181 10.57 -9.43 -12.71
C PHE A 181 11.65 -10.24 -13.43
N ASP A 182 12.22 -11.23 -12.75
CA ASP A 182 13.04 -12.22 -13.42
C ASP A 182 12.20 -13.12 -14.32
N GLU A 183 12.83 -13.89 -15.21
CA GLU A 183 12.13 -14.73 -16.19
C GLU A 183 11.34 -15.87 -15.53
N GLU A 184 11.73 -16.30 -14.33
CA GLU A 184 11.01 -17.30 -13.55
C GLU A 184 9.70 -16.71 -13.02
N THR A 185 9.75 -15.54 -12.38
CA THR A 185 8.57 -14.80 -11.89
C THR A 185 7.62 -14.41 -13.03
N LYS A 186 8.14 -13.97 -14.19
CA LYS A 186 7.31 -13.70 -15.36
C LYS A 186 6.56 -14.93 -15.84
N THR A 187 7.25 -16.08 -15.86
CA THR A 187 6.65 -17.36 -16.27
C THR A 187 5.58 -17.81 -15.27
N GLU A 188 5.85 -17.69 -13.97
CA GLU A 188 4.88 -18.03 -12.91
C GLU A 188 3.65 -17.13 -12.98
N LEU A 189 3.83 -15.82 -13.18
CA LEU A 189 2.73 -14.87 -13.34
C LEU A 189 1.90 -15.17 -14.60
N ALA A 190 2.55 -15.55 -15.70
CA ALA A 190 1.86 -15.88 -16.96
C ALA A 190 1.12 -17.23 -16.91
N ASP A 191 1.49 -18.15 -16.01
CA ASP A 191 0.86 -19.46 -15.82
C ASP A 191 -0.20 -19.46 -14.70
N THR A 192 -0.66 -18.28 -14.28
CA THR A 192 -1.72 -18.17 -13.28
C THR A 192 -3.10 -18.53 -13.86
N ASP A 193 -4.02 -18.87 -12.96
CA ASP A 193 -5.40 -19.18 -13.32
C ASP A 193 -6.08 -18.05 -14.12
N GLU A 194 -6.95 -18.42 -15.06
CA GLU A 194 -7.70 -17.46 -15.90
C GLU A 194 -8.42 -16.38 -15.06
N SER A 195 -8.81 -16.69 -13.83
CA SER A 195 -9.43 -15.73 -12.91
C SER A 195 -8.48 -14.61 -12.43
N ALA A 196 -7.18 -14.86 -12.43
CA ALA A 196 -6.15 -13.89 -12.04
C ALA A 196 -5.48 -13.19 -13.23
N ALA A 197 -5.76 -13.64 -14.46
CA ALA A 197 -5.06 -13.19 -15.66
C ALA A 197 -5.06 -11.66 -15.83
N ALA A 198 -6.19 -11.00 -15.60
CA ALA A 198 -6.29 -9.53 -15.74
C ALA A 198 -5.32 -8.77 -14.81
N VAL A 199 -5.15 -9.26 -13.57
CA VAL A 199 -4.23 -8.65 -12.60
C VAL A 199 -2.78 -8.94 -12.98
N THR A 200 -2.46 -10.20 -13.29
CA THR A 200 -1.10 -10.62 -13.64
C THR A 200 -0.63 -10.01 -14.96
N ASP A 201 -1.49 -9.96 -15.98
CA ASP A 201 -1.20 -9.30 -17.25
C ASP A 201 -0.94 -7.79 -17.05
N THR A 202 -1.67 -7.16 -16.14
CA THR A 202 -1.44 -5.75 -15.80
C THR A 202 -0.09 -5.55 -15.12
N PHE A 203 0.31 -6.39 -14.16
CA PHE A 203 1.65 -6.30 -13.57
C PHE A 203 2.75 -6.53 -14.62
N LEU A 204 2.56 -7.47 -15.52
CA LEU A 204 3.53 -7.77 -16.58
C LEU A 204 3.65 -6.64 -17.63
N SER A 205 2.56 -5.92 -17.89
CA SER A 205 2.52 -4.86 -18.90
C SER A 205 2.79 -3.46 -18.34
N TRP A 206 2.26 -3.14 -17.15
CA TRP A 206 2.41 -1.81 -16.54
C TRP A 206 3.55 -1.76 -15.54
N GLY A 207 3.85 -2.88 -14.89
CA GLY A 207 4.70 -2.94 -13.72
C GLY A 207 3.95 -2.71 -12.42
N GLY A 208 4.70 -2.61 -11.34
CA GLY A 208 4.19 -2.44 -9.99
C GLY A 208 4.89 -3.32 -8.97
N ILE A 209 4.28 -3.50 -7.80
CA ILE A 209 4.87 -4.21 -6.68
C ILE A 209 3.88 -5.26 -6.14
N PRO A 210 3.74 -6.44 -6.78
CA PRO A 210 2.75 -7.46 -6.41
C PRO A 210 2.79 -7.82 -4.92
N ASN A 211 3.98 -7.82 -4.30
CA ASN A 211 4.18 -8.14 -2.89
C ASN A 211 3.49 -7.16 -1.93
N TYR A 212 3.05 -6.00 -2.41
CA TYR A 212 2.32 -5.01 -1.61
C TYR A 212 0.80 -5.17 -1.69
N ALA A 213 0.33 -6.10 -2.52
CA ALA A 213 -1.10 -6.38 -2.66
C ALA A 213 -1.76 -6.66 -1.30
N GLN A 214 -2.89 -6.02 -1.03
CA GLN A 214 -3.67 -6.18 0.20
C GLN A 214 -2.96 -5.85 1.51
N GLN A 215 -1.81 -5.18 1.47
CA GLN A 215 -1.04 -4.85 2.68
C GLN A 215 -1.17 -3.38 3.11
N MET A 216 -1.76 -2.53 2.27
CA MET A 216 -1.92 -1.11 2.53
C MET A 216 -3.15 -0.57 1.79
N THR A 217 -3.62 0.59 2.18
CA THR A 217 -4.71 1.27 1.46
C THR A 217 -4.18 1.84 0.16
N ILE A 218 -4.78 1.46 -0.97
CA ILE A 218 -4.54 2.12 -2.26
C ILE A 218 -5.68 3.12 -2.43
N PHE A 219 -5.36 4.39 -2.66
CA PHE A 219 -6.34 5.46 -2.66
C PHE A 219 -6.36 6.33 -3.91
N ALA A 220 -5.30 6.23 -4.74
CA ALA A 220 -5.23 6.95 -6.03
C ALA A 220 -4.34 6.22 -7.04
N GLN A 221 -4.46 6.60 -8.31
CA GLN A 221 -3.66 6.10 -9.42
C GLN A 221 -3.14 7.27 -10.27
N ALA A 222 -1.84 7.33 -10.46
CA ALA A 222 -1.21 8.27 -11.37
C ALA A 222 -1.63 8.02 -12.82
N CYS A 223 -1.79 9.09 -13.60
CA CYS A 223 -2.29 9.08 -14.95
C CYS A 223 -1.44 9.95 -15.85
N GLY A 224 -1.35 9.58 -17.12
CA GLY A 224 -0.65 10.34 -18.14
C GLY A 224 0.86 10.12 -18.15
N LYS A 225 1.45 10.24 -19.35
CA LYS A 225 2.87 9.97 -19.61
C LYS A 225 3.80 10.87 -18.79
N GLU A 226 3.41 12.11 -18.59
CA GLU A 226 4.19 13.10 -17.85
C GLU A 226 4.32 12.72 -16.38
N SER A 227 3.21 12.29 -15.74
CA SER A 227 3.21 11.78 -14.38
C SER A 227 4.17 10.60 -14.17
N PHE A 228 4.19 9.65 -15.10
CA PHE A 228 5.10 8.50 -15.03
C PHE A 228 6.56 8.91 -15.23
N SER A 229 6.84 9.89 -16.10
CA SER A 229 8.18 10.46 -16.26
C SER A 229 8.69 11.12 -14.99
N VAL A 230 7.81 11.81 -14.26
CA VAL A 230 8.15 12.41 -12.95
C VAL A 230 8.39 11.32 -11.90
N ILE A 231 7.55 10.27 -11.85
CA ILE A 231 7.74 9.12 -10.96
C ILE A 231 9.10 8.44 -11.22
N ASP A 232 9.47 8.24 -12.48
CA ASP A 232 10.77 7.68 -12.87
C ASP A 232 11.92 8.58 -12.45
N THR A 233 11.77 9.90 -12.62
CA THR A 233 12.76 10.88 -12.19
C THR A 233 12.97 10.83 -10.68
N ILE A 234 11.89 10.80 -9.90
CA ILE A 234 11.95 10.72 -8.43
C ILE A 234 12.62 9.42 -7.98
N THR A 235 12.21 8.28 -8.53
CA THR A 235 12.75 6.97 -8.14
C THR A 235 14.17 6.74 -8.66
N GLY A 236 14.56 7.36 -9.77
CA GLY A 236 15.92 7.31 -10.31
C GLY A 236 16.93 8.23 -9.59
N ALA A 237 16.42 9.23 -8.86
CA ALA A 237 17.24 10.23 -8.17
C ALA A 237 17.80 9.77 -6.81
N ALA A 238 17.49 8.53 -6.38
CA ALA A 238 17.90 8.03 -5.07
C ALA A 238 19.41 7.87 -4.98
N THR A 239 20.02 8.57 -4.02
CA THR A 239 21.39 8.28 -3.58
C THR A 239 21.31 7.41 -2.33
N PRO A 240 21.94 6.22 -2.31
CA PRO A 240 22.00 5.39 -1.11
C PRO A 240 22.71 6.18 0.01
N SER A 241 22.06 6.35 1.15
CA SER A 241 22.71 6.85 2.36
C SER A 241 23.51 5.70 2.99
N GLU A 242 24.75 5.97 3.41
CA GLU A 242 25.60 5.00 4.12
C GLU A 242 24.96 4.46 5.43
N ASN A 243 23.89 5.09 5.92
CA ASN A 243 23.20 4.74 7.18
C ASN A 243 21.80 4.16 6.99
N GLY A 244 21.42 3.74 5.78
CA GLY A 244 20.11 3.13 5.53
C GLY A 244 18.90 4.08 5.55
N THR A 245 19.12 5.37 5.81
CA THR A 245 18.11 6.43 5.67
C THR A 245 18.43 7.17 4.38
N THR A 246 17.67 6.91 3.34
CA THR A 246 17.92 7.49 2.02
C THR A 246 17.18 8.82 1.92
N ALA A 247 17.89 9.93 2.12
CA ALA A 247 17.37 11.22 1.69
C ALA A 247 17.31 11.22 0.16
N THR A 248 16.13 11.41 -0.40
CA THR A 248 15.99 11.49 -1.85
C THR A 248 16.43 12.85 -2.32
N THR A 249 17.57 12.91 -2.98
CA THR A 249 18.11 14.12 -3.57
C THR A 249 18.18 13.96 -5.08
N VAL A 250 17.77 14.98 -5.81
CA VAL A 250 18.05 15.05 -7.24
C VAL A 250 19.49 15.56 -7.39
N SER A 251 20.38 14.70 -7.86
CA SER A 251 21.68 15.13 -8.38
C SER A 251 21.48 15.78 -9.76
N THR A 252 20.96 17.00 -9.74
CA THR A 252 21.05 17.84 -10.95
C THR A 252 22.35 18.64 -10.86
N ALA A 253 22.96 18.95 -11.99
CA ALA A 253 24.23 19.71 -12.08
C ALA A 253 24.20 21.10 -11.39
N LYS A 254 23.16 21.42 -10.63
CA LYS A 254 22.92 22.70 -9.97
C LYS A 254 22.56 22.65 -8.49
N SER A 255 22.11 21.54 -7.93
CA SER A 255 21.75 21.46 -6.49
C SER A 255 21.46 20.03 -6.07
N ASP A 256 22.10 19.57 -5.00
CA ASP A 256 21.74 18.36 -4.25
C ASP A 256 20.54 18.66 -3.32
N ALA A 257 19.51 19.32 -3.82
CA ALA A 257 18.33 19.68 -3.02
C ALA A 257 17.39 18.48 -2.87
N PRO A 258 16.82 18.27 -1.67
CA PRO A 258 15.75 17.28 -1.47
C PRO A 258 14.57 17.56 -2.38
N ILE A 259 13.93 16.50 -2.90
CA ILE A 259 12.69 16.63 -3.65
C ILE A 259 11.56 16.99 -2.69
N GLN A 260 10.79 18.01 -3.04
CA GLN A 260 9.67 18.50 -2.25
C GLN A 260 8.34 18.33 -3.00
N ILE A 261 7.27 18.12 -2.24
CA ILE A 261 5.91 18.41 -2.68
C ILE A 261 5.71 19.90 -2.43
N GLU A 262 5.60 20.69 -3.48
CA GLU A 262 5.37 22.14 -3.36
C GLU A 262 3.97 22.42 -2.86
N THR A 263 2.97 21.76 -3.47
CA THR A 263 1.56 21.76 -3.07
C THR A 263 0.82 20.61 -3.74
N ILE A 264 -0.42 20.34 -3.28
CA ILE A 264 -1.34 19.41 -3.94
C ILE A 264 -2.62 20.16 -4.27
N THR A 265 -3.06 20.11 -5.52
CA THR A 265 -4.31 20.71 -5.99
C THR A 265 -5.36 19.63 -6.17
N LEU A 266 -6.52 19.77 -5.54
CA LEU A 266 -7.70 18.93 -5.76
C LEU A 266 -8.49 19.46 -6.95
N THR A 267 -8.96 18.56 -7.82
CA THR A 267 -9.68 18.88 -9.06
C THR A 267 -10.57 17.70 -9.46
N THR A 268 -11.12 17.73 -10.65
CA THR A 268 -11.78 16.59 -11.30
C THR A 268 -11.01 16.12 -12.52
N TRP A 269 -11.22 14.87 -12.92
CA TRP A 269 -10.54 14.28 -14.06
C TRP A 269 -10.69 15.13 -15.34
N GLY A 270 -11.90 15.56 -15.64
CA GLY A 270 -12.19 16.38 -16.83
C GLY A 270 -11.57 17.78 -16.84
N GLU A 271 -11.08 18.26 -15.68
CA GLU A 271 -10.36 19.54 -15.57
C GLU A 271 -8.83 19.39 -15.65
N THR A 272 -8.33 18.15 -15.65
CA THR A 272 -6.88 17.89 -15.77
C THR A 272 -6.43 17.91 -17.21
N GLU A 273 -5.17 18.33 -17.45
CA GLU A 273 -4.52 18.14 -18.75
C GLU A 273 -3.90 16.73 -18.76
N HIS A 274 -4.38 15.86 -19.66
CA HIS A 274 -3.89 14.49 -19.78
C HIS A 274 -3.95 14.00 -21.21
N ASP A 275 -2.90 13.31 -21.68
CA ASP A 275 -2.85 12.72 -23.03
C ASP A 275 -3.55 11.35 -23.08
N ALA A 276 -3.38 10.54 -22.05
CA ALA A 276 -3.98 9.23 -21.89
C ALA A 276 -4.11 8.86 -20.41
N TYR A 277 -5.21 8.19 -20.06
CA TYR A 277 -5.42 7.69 -18.70
C TYR A 277 -4.46 6.54 -18.39
N VAL A 278 -4.37 5.57 -19.26
CA VAL A 278 -3.58 4.34 -19.05
C VAL A 278 -2.10 4.63 -19.33
N PRO A 279 -1.18 4.16 -18.46
CA PRO A 279 0.24 4.25 -18.77
C PRO A 279 0.53 3.57 -20.11
N GLU A 280 1.16 4.29 -21.04
CA GLU A 280 1.71 3.63 -22.22
C GLU A 280 2.71 2.57 -21.76
N ASN A 281 2.57 1.34 -22.28
CA ASN A 281 3.46 0.23 -21.99
C ASN A 281 4.91 0.62 -22.31
N SER A 282 5.66 0.97 -21.29
CA SER A 282 7.06 1.33 -21.42
C SER A 282 7.98 0.32 -20.74
N ILE A 283 7.52 -0.92 -20.59
CA ILE A 283 8.41 -2.04 -20.28
C ILE A 283 8.79 -2.65 -21.63
N SER A 284 9.75 -1.99 -22.32
CA SER A 284 10.41 -2.55 -23.51
C SER A 284 11.74 -3.15 -23.10
#